data_fea51bdba5e092cd146b616dbe769e5f
#
_entry.id   fea51bdba5e092cd146b616dbe769e5f
#
_cell.length_a   1.000
_cell.length_b   1.000
_cell.length_c   1.000
_cell.angle_alpha   90.00
_cell.angle_beta   90.00
_cell.angle_gamma   90.00
#
_symmetry.space_group_name_H-M   'P 1'
#
loop_
_entity.id
_entity.type
_entity.pdbx_description
1 polymer ?
#
loop_
_entity_poly.entity_id
_entity_poly.type
_entity_poly.pdbx_seq_one_letter_code
_entity_poly.pdbx_strand_id
1 'polypeptide(L)'
;MSKQKEIVMSGLRPTGYLHLGNYFGAMRNYVKMQDEYECFFMVADWHSLTTHPDTKELKENVRRVFAENIACGLDPEKVAFYCQSPVYETAELYLYLNMMAYKGDREKTTTFKDKVRQHPENVNAGLLTYPVLQTADIILHRAKYVPVGKDQEQHLEMARTFANRFNHRYGDVFP
;
A
#
# COMPACT_ATOMS: atom_id res chain seq x y z
N MET A 1 -25.07 -13.83 -16.52
CA MET A 1 -24.44 -13.47 -15.23
C MET A 1 -23.13 -12.78 -15.56
N SER A 2 -22.96 -11.49 -15.26
CA SER A 2 -21.68 -10.80 -15.43
C SER A 2 -20.65 -11.49 -14.53
N LYS A 3 -19.51 -11.85 -15.09
CA LYS A 3 -18.39 -12.41 -14.31
C LYS A 3 -17.95 -11.33 -13.32
N GLN A 4 -17.92 -11.65 -12.03
CA GLN A 4 -17.44 -10.71 -11.02
C GLN A 4 -16.02 -10.29 -11.38
N LYS A 5 -15.77 -8.98 -11.40
CA LYS A 5 -14.43 -8.44 -11.68
C LYS A 5 -13.45 -8.86 -10.57
N GLU A 6 -12.24 -9.15 -10.95
CA GLU A 6 -11.18 -9.44 -9.99
C GLU A 6 -10.67 -8.15 -9.34
N ILE A 7 -10.26 -8.24 -8.09
CA ILE A 7 -9.87 -7.08 -7.30
C ILE A 7 -8.40 -6.75 -7.54
N VAL A 8 -8.14 -5.47 -7.84
CA VAL A 8 -6.81 -4.86 -7.92
C VAL A 8 -6.67 -3.83 -6.82
N MET A 9 -5.56 -3.86 -6.09
CA MET A 9 -5.22 -2.87 -5.08
C MET A 9 -3.85 -2.27 -5.37
N SER A 10 -3.72 -0.95 -5.25
CA SER A 10 -2.44 -0.25 -5.30
C SER A 10 -2.51 1.07 -4.57
N GLY A 11 -1.35 1.74 -4.39
CA GLY A 11 -1.31 3.01 -3.68
C GLY A 11 -0.13 3.90 -4.07
N LEU A 12 -0.31 5.19 -3.85
CA LEU A 12 0.69 6.23 -4.06
C LEU A 12 0.92 7.00 -2.75
N ARG A 13 2.19 7.23 -2.41
CA ARG A 13 2.54 8.06 -1.24
C ARG A 13 2.44 9.54 -1.59
N PRO A 14 1.82 10.39 -0.74
CA PRO A 14 1.71 11.82 -0.95
C PRO A 14 2.99 12.56 -0.49
N THR A 15 4.11 12.33 -1.20
CA THR A 15 5.44 12.87 -0.84
C THR A 15 5.86 14.08 -1.69
N GLY A 16 4.92 14.80 -2.27
CA GLY A 16 5.14 15.98 -3.08
C GLY A 16 4.48 15.88 -4.46
N TYR A 17 5.00 16.64 -5.43
CA TYR A 17 4.51 16.60 -6.81
C TYR A 17 4.78 15.27 -7.48
N LEU A 18 3.79 14.75 -8.22
CA LEU A 18 3.97 13.60 -9.07
C LEU A 18 4.82 13.98 -10.29
N HIS A 19 5.65 13.08 -10.72
CA HIS A 19 6.54 13.27 -11.87
C HIS A 19 6.27 12.20 -12.95
N LEU A 20 6.91 12.32 -14.11
CA LEU A 20 6.72 11.39 -15.22
C LEU A 20 6.90 9.91 -14.84
N GLY A 21 7.80 9.62 -13.89
CA GLY A 21 7.97 8.26 -13.36
C GLY A 21 6.71 7.73 -12.66
N ASN A 22 6.00 8.56 -11.90
CA ASN A 22 4.72 8.19 -11.28
C ASN A 22 3.63 7.98 -12.35
N TYR A 23 3.60 8.85 -13.37
CA TYR A 23 2.65 8.72 -14.47
C TYR A 23 2.82 7.41 -15.23
N PHE A 24 4.02 7.11 -15.70
CA PHE A 24 4.27 5.89 -16.49
C PHE A 24 4.31 4.63 -15.62
N GLY A 25 4.77 4.73 -14.38
CA GLY A 25 4.90 3.59 -13.46
C GLY A 25 3.58 3.16 -12.82
N ALA A 26 2.68 4.11 -12.53
CA ALA A 26 1.45 3.84 -11.78
C ALA A 26 0.20 4.40 -12.46
N MET A 27 0.07 5.73 -12.59
CA MET A 27 -1.18 6.40 -12.93
C MET A 27 -1.77 5.93 -14.27
N ARG A 28 -0.94 5.83 -15.31
CA ARG A 28 -1.36 5.31 -16.62
C ARG A 28 -1.91 3.87 -16.53
N ASN A 29 -1.36 3.07 -15.63
CA ASN A 29 -1.83 1.70 -15.44
C ASN A 29 -3.17 1.67 -14.68
N TYR A 30 -3.36 2.56 -13.71
CA TYR A 30 -4.64 2.72 -12.99
C TYR A 30 -5.78 3.05 -13.95
N VAL A 31 -5.56 4.01 -14.85
CA VAL A 31 -6.52 4.39 -15.89
C VAL A 31 -6.88 3.22 -16.81
N LYS A 32 -5.91 2.35 -17.14
CA LYS A 32 -6.19 1.16 -17.95
C LYS A 32 -6.96 0.09 -17.19
N MET A 33 -6.68 -0.08 -15.91
CA MET A 33 -7.28 -1.13 -15.09
C MET A 33 -8.72 -0.83 -14.68
N GLN A 34 -9.12 0.46 -14.60
CA GLN A 34 -10.43 0.87 -14.08
C GLN A 34 -11.63 0.28 -14.82
N ASP A 35 -11.49 -0.06 -16.09
CA ASP A 35 -12.56 -0.65 -16.89
C ASP A 35 -12.63 -2.18 -16.78
N GLU A 36 -11.51 -2.84 -16.47
CA GLU A 36 -11.36 -4.30 -16.48
C GLU A 36 -11.53 -4.93 -15.10
N TYR A 37 -11.11 -4.22 -14.04
CA TYR A 37 -11.03 -4.72 -12.66
C TYR A 37 -11.91 -3.95 -11.70
N GLU A 38 -12.17 -4.54 -10.54
CA GLU A 38 -12.64 -3.82 -9.36
C GLU A 38 -11.42 -3.22 -8.64
N CYS A 39 -11.27 -1.90 -8.74
CA CYS A 39 -10.03 -1.23 -8.37
C CYS A 39 -10.16 -0.48 -7.04
N PHE A 40 -9.21 -0.73 -6.14
CA PHE A 40 -9.00 -0.01 -4.91
C PHE A 40 -7.65 0.72 -5.00
N PHE A 41 -7.66 2.02 -5.20
CA PHE A 41 -6.46 2.83 -5.26
C PHE A 41 -6.41 3.76 -4.06
N MET A 42 -5.31 3.74 -3.31
CA MET A 42 -5.20 4.54 -2.10
C MET A 42 -4.10 5.61 -2.20
N VAL A 43 -4.34 6.72 -1.52
CA VAL A 43 -3.29 7.67 -1.15
C VAL A 43 -2.76 7.27 0.21
N ALA A 44 -1.53 6.76 0.23
CA ALA A 44 -0.90 6.09 1.37
C ALA A 44 -0.25 7.10 2.32
N ASP A 45 -1.07 7.87 3.04
CA ASP A 45 -0.62 8.94 3.94
C ASP A 45 0.11 8.40 5.17
N TRP A 46 -0.33 7.30 5.79
CA TRP A 46 0.40 6.67 6.90
C TRP A 46 1.77 6.15 6.47
N HIS A 47 1.87 5.54 5.28
CA HIS A 47 3.16 5.09 4.76
C HIS A 47 4.15 6.23 4.56
N SER A 48 3.69 7.43 4.23
CA SER A 48 4.58 8.57 4.06
C SER A 48 5.24 8.99 5.38
N LEU A 49 4.55 8.84 6.51
CA LEU A 49 5.06 9.20 7.84
C LEU A 49 6.28 8.38 8.28
N THR A 50 6.50 7.21 7.70
CA THR A 50 7.68 6.37 8.03
C THR A 50 9.01 7.03 7.67
N THR A 51 9.02 7.86 6.62
CA THR A 51 10.23 8.53 6.11
C THR A 51 10.09 10.06 6.06
N HIS A 52 8.86 10.59 6.12
CA HIS A 52 8.54 12.02 6.07
C HIS A 52 7.67 12.38 7.27
N PRO A 53 8.24 12.51 8.47
CA PRO A 53 7.48 12.77 9.69
C PRO A 53 6.91 14.19 9.79
N ASP A 54 7.41 15.14 8.99
CA ASP A 54 6.83 16.49 8.92
C ASP A 54 5.51 16.45 8.15
N THR A 55 4.43 16.81 8.84
CA THR A 55 3.06 16.73 8.33
C THR A 55 2.53 18.06 7.79
N LYS A 56 3.34 19.14 7.80
CA LYS A 56 2.88 20.47 7.40
C LYS A 56 2.22 20.50 6.03
N GLU A 57 2.79 19.80 5.06
CA GLU A 57 2.29 19.73 3.69
C GLU A 57 1.47 18.47 3.40
N LEU A 58 1.36 17.54 4.34
CA LEU A 58 0.75 16.22 4.09
C LEU A 58 -0.67 16.33 3.54
N LYS A 59 -1.50 17.16 4.15
CA LYS A 59 -2.90 17.37 3.73
C LYS A 59 -2.99 17.92 2.31
N GLU A 60 -2.12 18.85 1.96
CA GLU A 60 -2.08 19.44 0.62
C GLU A 60 -1.54 18.43 -0.40
N ASN A 61 -0.51 17.67 -0.05
CA ASN A 61 0.03 16.62 -0.90
C ASN A 61 -0.98 15.50 -1.16
N VAL A 62 -1.78 15.12 -0.15
CA VAL A 62 -2.90 14.16 -0.34
C VAL A 62 -3.90 14.69 -1.36
N ARG A 63 -4.37 15.96 -1.21
CA ARG A 63 -5.30 16.56 -2.17
C ARG A 63 -4.73 16.62 -3.58
N ARG A 64 -3.46 16.95 -3.70
CA ARG A 64 -2.75 17.02 -4.98
C ARG A 64 -2.69 15.67 -5.67
N VAL A 65 -2.34 14.58 -4.96
CA VAL A 65 -2.32 13.23 -5.52
C VAL A 65 -3.70 12.83 -6.06
N PHE A 66 -4.78 13.17 -5.34
CA PHE A 66 -6.14 12.97 -5.85
C PHE A 66 -6.37 13.74 -7.15
N ALA A 67 -6.11 15.04 -7.14
CA ALA A 67 -6.34 15.91 -8.29
C ALA A 67 -5.52 15.48 -9.53
N GLU A 68 -4.26 15.15 -9.34
CA GLU A 68 -3.36 14.74 -10.43
C GLU A 68 -3.77 13.39 -11.05
N ASN A 69 -4.22 12.41 -10.25
CA ASN A 69 -4.71 11.14 -10.79
C ASN A 69 -6.01 11.33 -11.59
N ILE A 70 -6.95 12.12 -11.07
CA ILE A 70 -8.20 12.44 -11.78
C ILE A 70 -7.90 13.19 -13.08
N ALA A 71 -7.00 14.18 -13.04
CA ALA A 71 -6.59 14.94 -14.23
C ALA A 71 -5.91 14.03 -15.29
N CYS A 72 -5.26 12.94 -14.86
CA CYS A 72 -4.66 11.95 -15.77
C CYS A 72 -5.66 10.91 -16.30
N GLY A 73 -6.95 11.01 -15.94
CA GLY A 73 -8.02 10.18 -16.48
C GLY A 73 -8.54 9.07 -15.57
N LEU A 74 -8.13 9.06 -14.29
CA LEU A 74 -8.74 8.16 -13.32
C LEU A 74 -10.15 8.66 -13.00
N ASP A 75 -11.14 7.80 -13.20
CA ASP A 75 -12.56 8.10 -12.99
C ASP A 75 -13.00 7.62 -11.58
N PRO A 76 -13.30 8.54 -10.63
CA PRO A 76 -13.70 8.17 -9.28
C PRO A 76 -15.06 7.46 -9.21
N GLU A 77 -15.87 7.50 -10.29
CA GLU A 77 -17.13 6.74 -10.37
C GLU A 77 -16.90 5.25 -10.72
N LYS A 78 -15.72 4.91 -11.23
CA LYS A 78 -15.36 3.55 -11.63
C LYS A 78 -14.51 2.82 -10.61
N VAL A 79 -13.81 3.54 -9.73
CA VAL A 79 -12.85 2.98 -8.78
C VAL A 79 -13.10 3.47 -7.36
N ALA A 80 -12.74 2.70 -6.37
CA ALA A 80 -12.61 3.19 -5.00
C ALA A 80 -11.25 3.91 -4.90
N PHE A 81 -11.25 5.25 -5.00
CA PHE A 81 -10.07 6.07 -4.81
C PHE A 81 -10.14 6.81 -3.48
N TYR A 82 -9.28 6.46 -2.52
CA TYR A 82 -9.44 6.85 -1.12
C TYR A 82 -8.10 7.18 -0.44
N CYS A 83 -8.17 7.91 0.68
CA CYS A 83 -7.04 8.10 1.57
C CYS A 83 -6.96 6.94 2.56
N GLN A 84 -5.76 6.48 2.91
CA GLN A 84 -5.55 5.32 3.79
C GLN A 84 -6.06 5.57 5.22
N SER A 85 -5.76 6.73 5.80
CA SER A 85 -6.01 7.00 7.23
C SER A 85 -7.48 6.98 7.69
N PRO A 86 -8.51 7.29 6.85
CA PRO A 86 -9.90 7.11 7.24
C PRO A 86 -10.39 5.66 7.29
N VAL A 87 -9.63 4.70 6.74
CA VAL A 87 -9.98 3.27 6.77
C VAL A 87 -9.39 2.64 8.03
N TYR A 88 -10.09 2.78 9.15
CA TYR A 88 -9.60 2.35 10.47
C TYR A 88 -9.36 0.85 10.57
N GLU A 89 -10.07 0.05 9.79
CA GLU A 89 -9.93 -1.39 9.71
C GLU A 89 -8.51 -1.81 9.25
N THR A 90 -7.85 -0.97 8.45
CA THR A 90 -6.43 -1.18 8.10
C THR A 90 -5.54 -1.15 9.34
N ALA A 91 -5.77 -0.21 10.27
CA ALA A 91 -4.99 -0.11 11.51
C ALA A 91 -5.29 -1.29 12.46
N GLU A 92 -6.53 -1.73 12.52
CA GLU A 92 -6.92 -2.89 13.33
C GLU A 92 -6.28 -4.16 12.79
N LEU A 93 -6.39 -4.42 11.49
CA LEU A 93 -5.76 -5.57 10.85
C LEU A 93 -4.23 -5.54 10.97
N TYR A 94 -3.62 -4.38 10.79
CA TYR A 94 -2.18 -4.17 11.01
C TYR A 94 -1.77 -4.56 12.44
N LEU A 95 -2.56 -4.21 13.46
CA LEU A 95 -2.30 -4.60 14.84
C LEU A 95 -2.31 -6.13 14.99
N TYR A 96 -3.34 -6.82 14.49
CA TYR A 96 -3.41 -8.29 14.54
C TYR A 96 -2.25 -8.95 13.81
N LEU A 97 -1.88 -8.46 12.63
CA LEU A 97 -0.74 -9.00 11.88
C LEU A 97 0.58 -8.80 12.61
N ASN A 98 0.77 -7.67 13.33
CA ASN A 98 1.97 -7.46 14.14
C ASN A 98 2.12 -8.49 15.26
N MET A 99 1.03 -9.02 15.84
CA MET A 99 1.08 -10.09 16.84
C MET A 99 1.64 -11.41 16.29
N MET A 100 1.66 -11.56 14.96
CA MET A 100 2.15 -12.75 14.27
C MET A 100 3.44 -12.51 13.48
N ALA A 101 3.91 -11.26 13.43
CA ALA A 101 5.07 -10.87 12.64
C ALA A 101 6.35 -11.00 13.46
N TYR A 102 7.20 -11.96 13.12
CA TYR A 102 8.48 -12.12 13.82
C TYR A 102 9.48 -11.02 13.42
N LYS A 103 10.18 -10.49 14.42
CA LYS A 103 11.21 -9.45 14.24
C LYS A 103 12.27 -9.86 13.20
N GLY A 104 12.77 -11.10 13.29
CA GLY A 104 13.80 -11.61 12.40
C GLY A 104 13.40 -11.68 10.92
N ASP A 105 12.12 -11.87 10.60
CA ASP A 105 11.64 -11.86 9.21
C ASP A 105 11.73 -10.46 8.61
N ARG A 106 11.49 -9.43 9.42
CA ARG A 106 11.47 -8.02 9.00
C ARG A 106 12.87 -7.42 8.87
N GLU A 107 13.78 -7.72 9.80
CA GLU A 107 15.16 -7.23 9.78
C GLU A 107 16.00 -7.82 8.63
N LYS A 108 15.57 -8.95 8.07
CA LYS A 108 16.25 -9.59 6.93
C LYS A 108 15.93 -8.92 5.60
N THR A 109 14.90 -8.08 5.52
CA THR A 109 14.53 -7.43 4.25
C THR A 109 15.61 -6.46 3.79
N THR A 110 15.96 -6.52 2.51
CA THR A 110 16.95 -5.61 1.90
C THR A 110 16.49 -4.17 2.04
N THR A 111 15.21 -3.91 1.80
CA THR A 111 14.60 -2.58 1.89
C THR A 111 14.71 -1.96 3.28
N PHE A 112 14.55 -2.75 4.37
CA PHE A 112 14.75 -2.25 5.73
C PHE A 112 16.21 -1.82 5.94
N LYS A 113 17.16 -2.69 5.55
CA LYS A 113 18.59 -2.39 5.68
C LYS A 113 19.02 -1.15 4.91
N ASP A 114 18.50 -0.98 3.69
CA ASP A 114 18.80 0.18 2.86
C ASP A 114 18.22 1.47 3.44
N LYS A 115 16.98 1.44 3.97
CA LYS A 115 16.38 2.60 4.66
C LYS A 115 17.12 2.97 5.94
N VAL A 116 17.58 1.99 6.73
CA VAL A 116 18.41 2.23 7.92
C VAL A 116 19.74 2.90 7.53
N ARG A 117 20.33 2.51 6.40
CA ARG A 117 21.56 3.15 5.90
C ARG A 117 21.33 4.57 5.41
N GLN A 118 20.18 4.84 4.76
CA GLN A 118 19.84 6.16 4.22
C GLN A 118 19.42 7.15 5.31
N HIS A 119 18.80 6.67 6.39
CA HIS A 119 18.23 7.49 7.47
C HIS A 119 18.58 6.89 8.83
N PRO A 120 19.87 6.81 9.21
CA PRO A 120 20.30 6.18 10.45
C PRO A 120 19.79 6.89 11.71
N GLU A 121 19.48 8.18 11.60
CA GLU A 121 18.90 9.01 12.67
C GLU A 121 17.41 8.77 12.89
N ASN A 122 16.70 8.12 11.96
CA ASN A 122 15.25 7.93 12.01
C ASN A 122 14.86 6.45 11.89
N VAL A 123 15.51 5.59 12.64
CA VAL A 123 15.18 4.15 12.71
C VAL A 123 14.08 3.94 13.74
N ASN A 124 12.85 4.15 13.34
CA ASN A 124 11.67 4.04 14.20
C ASN A 124 10.91 2.71 13.98
N ALA A 125 9.96 2.41 14.88
CA ALA A 125 9.15 1.20 14.80
C ALA A 125 8.32 1.12 13.50
N GLY A 126 7.81 2.25 13.00
CA GLY A 126 7.08 2.31 11.73
C GLY A 126 7.95 1.87 10.55
N LEU A 127 9.24 2.25 10.55
CA LEU A 127 10.17 1.79 9.52
C LEU A 127 10.40 0.27 9.56
N LEU A 128 10.36 -0.34 10.73
CA LEU A 128 10.46 -1.80 10.87
C LEU A 128 9.17 -2.51 10.46
N THR A 129 8.01 -1.90 10.72
CA THR A 129 6.71 -2.57 10.60
C THR A 129 5.88 -2.14 9.39
N TYR A 130 6.36 -1.18 8.56
CA TYR A 130 5.61 -0.76 7.37
C TYR A 130 5.27 -1.90 6.39
N PRO A 131 6.06 -2.99 6.24
CA PRO A 131 5.64 -4.09 5.38
C PRO A 131 4.43 -4.85 5.92
N VAL A 132 4.22 -4.82 7.24
CA VAL A 132 3.03 -5.37 7.89
C VAL A 132 1.82 -4.48 7.61
N LEU A 133 1.99 -3.15 7.65
CA LEU A 133 0.95 -2.20 7.28
C LEU A 133 0.58 -2.36 5.80
N GLN A 134 1.56 -2.48 4.90
CA GLN A 134 1.31 -2.75 3.48
C GLN A 134 0.58 -4.08 3.26
N THR A 135 0.91 -5.11 4.05
CA THR A 135 0.16 -6.36 4.03
C THR A 135 -1.30 -6.14 4.42
N ALA A 136 -1.57 -5.37 5.48
CA ALA A 136 -2.93 -5.06 5.91
C ALA A 136 -3.72 -4.35 4.80
N ASP A 137 -3.12 -3.35 4.13
CA ASP A 137 -3.73 -2.65 2.99
C ASP A 137 -4.15 -3.63 1.87
N ILE A 138 -3.30 -4.60 1.55
CA ILE A 138 -3.52 -5.56 0.46
C ILE A 138 -4.63 -6.57 0.81
N ILE A 139 -4.48 -7.23 1.96
CA ILE A 139 -5.37 -8.35 2.28
C ILE A 139 -6.73 -7.92 2.81
N LEU A 140 -6.87 -6.69 3.34
CA LEU A 140 -8.15 -6.11 3.74
C LEU A 140 -9.14 -6.12 2.57
N HIS A 141 -8.69 -5.78 1.38
CA HIS A 141 -9.49 -5.77 0.17
C HIS A 141 -9.55 -7.11 -0.55
N ARG A 142 -8.89 -8.16 -0.04
CA ARG A 142 -8.75 -9.46 -0.72
C ARG A 142 -8.23 -9.32 -2.15
N ALA A 143 -7.28 -8.41 -2.35
CA ALA A 143 -6.75 -8.09 -3.67
C ALA A 143 -6.05 -9.29 -4.30
N LYS A 144 -6.47 -9.64 -5.52
CA LYS A 144 -5.82 -10.68 -6.31
C LYS A 144 -4.58 -10.17 -7.03
N TYR A 145 -4.61 -8.92 -7.46
CA TYR A 145 -3.50 -8.29 -8.15
C TYR A 145 -3.06 -7.01 -7.43
N VAL A 146 -1.75 -6.86 -7.31
CA VAL A 146 -1.12 -5.69 -6.72
C VAL A 146 -0.01 -5.23 -7.66
N PRO A 147 -0.31 -4.30 -8.58
CA PRO A 147 0.68 -3.78 -9.50
C PRO A 147 1.71 -2.93 -8.75
N VAL A 148 2.95 -3.39 -8.75
CA VAL A 148 4.07 -2.74 -8.05
C VAL A 148 5.32 -2.74 -8.93
N GLY A 149 6.26 -1.86 -8.59
CA GLY A 149 7.61 -1.93 -9.13
C GLY A 149 8.37 -3.16 -8.61
N LYS A 150 9.42 -3.55 -9.32
CA LYS A 150 10.26 -4.71 -9.00
C LYS A 150 10.87 -4.63 -7.59
N ASP A 151 11.14 -3.43 -7.12
CA ASP A 151 11.65 -3.15 -5.77
C ASP A 151 10.69 -3.53 -4.64
N GLN A 152 9.39 -3.74 -4.96
CA GLN A 152 8.34 -4.11 -4.01
C GLN A 152 8.00 -5.62 -4.00
N GLU A 153 8.62 -6.43 -4.86
CA GLU A 153 8.34 -7.87 -4.95
C GLU A 153 8.52 -8.58 -3.60
N GLN A 154 9.58 -8.23 -2.86
CA GLN A 154 9.85 -8.81 -1.54
C GLN A 154 8.73 -8.52 -0.53
N HIS A 155 8.09 -7.34 -0.61
CA HIS A 155 6.97 -7.00 0.27
C HIS A 155 5.72 -7.80 -0.08
N LEU A 156 5.49 -8.09 -1.36
CA LEU A 156 4.39 -8.97 -1.77
C LEU A 156 4.58 -10.41 -1.28
N GLU A 157 5.82 -10.93 -1.31
CA GLU A 157 6.13 -12.23 -0.73
C GLU A 157 5.89 -12.25 0.79
N MET A 158 6.22 -11.16 1.47
CA MET A 158 5.89 -11.01 2.90
C MET A 158 4.38 -10.98 3.12
N ALA A 159 3.62 -10.27 2.29
CA ALA A 159 2.16 -10.23 2.37
C ALA A 159 1.56 -11.63 2.23
N ARG A 160 2.02 -12.44 1.26
CA ARG A 160 1.62 -13.85 1.12
C ARG A 160 1.96 -14.67 2.36
N THR A 161 3.16 -14.48 2.90
CA THR A 161 3.59 -15.17 4.12
C THR A 161 2.71 -14.86 5.31
N PHE A 162 2.31 -13.59 5.49
CA PHE A 162 1.42 -13.19 6.58
C PHE A 162 0.00 -13.71 6.37
N ALA A 163 -0.55 -13.64 5.16
CA ALA A 163 -1.86 -14.19 4.84
C ALA A 163 -1.92 -15.70 5.10
N ASN A 164 -0.93 -16.45 4.62
CA ASN A 164 -0.83 -17.89 4.86
C ASN A 164 -0.68 -18.24 6.34
N ARG A 165 0.13 -17.47 7.10
CA ARG A 165 0.30 -17.67 8.55
C ARG A 165 -0.98 -17.39 9.32
N PHE A 166 -1.73 -16.36 8.89
CA PHE A 166 -3.04 -16.05 9.46
C PHE A 166 -4.04 -17.18 9.19
N ASN A 167 -4.14 -17.61 7.93
CA ASN A 167 -5.03 -18.69 7.53
C ASN A 167 -4.71 -20.01 8.24
N HIS A 168 -3.43 -20.35 8.38
CA HIS A 168 -3.01 -21.54 9.13
C HIS A 168 -3.46 -21.51 10.60
N ARG A 169 -3.51 -20.32 11.20
CA ARG A 169 -3.84 -20.17 12.64
C ARG A 169 -5.33 -20.02 12.90
N TYR A 170 -6.06 -19.36 12.00
CA TYR A 170 -7.44 -18.92 12.23
C TYR A 170 -8.44 -19.46 11.20
N GLY A 171 -8.01 -20.26 10.24
CA GLY A 171 -8.82 -20.76 9.13
C GLY A 171 -8.66 -19.91 7.86
N ASP A 172 -9.24 -20.39 6.75
CA ASP A 172 -9.13 -19.76 5.43
C ASP A 172 -9.92 -18.44 5.35
N VAL A 173 -9.30 -17.35 5.73
CA VAL A 173 -9.89 -15.99 5.74
C VAL A 173 -9.45 -15.19 4.52
N PHE A 174 -8.15 -15.25 4.18
CA PHE A 174 -7.57 -14.50 3.07
C PHE A 174 -7.31 -15.40 1.85
N PRO A 175 -7.45 -14.87 0.62
CA PRO A 175 -7.22 -15.63 -0.61
C PRO A 175 -5.76 -16.04 -0.79
#